data_6f14aed8032727fd4488252cdf01990e
#
_entry.id   6f14aed8032727fd4488252cdf01990e
#
_cell.length_a   1.000
_cell.length_b   1.000
_cell.length_c   1.000
_cell.angle_alpha   90.00
_cell.angle_beta   90.00
_cell.angle_gamma   90.00
#
_symmetry.space_group_name_H-M   'P 1'
#
loop_
_entity.id
_entity.type
_entity.pdbx_description
1 polymer ?
#
loop_
_entity_poly.entity_id
_entity_poly.type
_entity_poly.pdbx_seq_one_letter_code
_entity_poly.pdbx_strand_id
1 'polypeptide(L)'
;MKREWKLKRIFTLLPPNMDWDRVQGWILWSLTAPAFVCAIAFLCRYREAYDALWYAAYSPHAGELLGDVLMQPFAVCVLWTLIVYPLLAAVALATAAVLYSSYYQGSRSIYLMRRLPEGRGLLRRQVWTVPVCWTLAILVTGAVLLGLCWLVWRFATPAECLPTPENIARVEALDRTGLYIRYQ
;
A
#
# COMPACT_ATOMS: atom_id res chain seq x y z
N MET A 1 0.04 9.80 35.36
CA MET A 1 0.52 8.52 35.92
C MET A 1 0.25 7.30 35.03
N LYS A 2 -0.94 7.06 34.46
CA LYS A 2 -1.19 5.90 33.58
C LYS A 2 -0.45 5.92 32.21
N ARG A 3 -0.08 7.10 31.67
CA ARG A 3 0.63 7.22 30.36
C ARG A 3 2.11 6.84 30.46
N GLU A 4 2.77 7.18 31.58
CA GLU A 4 4.19 6.84 31.80
C GLU A 4 4.43 5.34 31.96
N TRP A 5 3.48 4.60 32.56
CA TRP A 5 3.56 3.15 32.69
C TRP A 5 3.46 2.41 31.35
N LYS A 6 2.66 2.92 30.41
CA LYS A 6 2.57 2.34 29.06
C LYS A 6 3.85 2.60 28.25
N LEU A 7 4.44 3.79 28.35
CA LEU A 7 5.69 4.13 27.72
C LEU A 7 6.85 3.27 28.24
N LYS A 8 6.98 3.09 29.55
CA LYS A 8 8.01 2.19 30.13
C LYS A 8 7.91 0.75 29.61
N ARG A 9 6.72 0.20 29.37
CA ARG A 9 6.54 -1.13 28.78
C ARG A 9 6.98 -1.21 27.32
N ILE A 10 6.84 -0.13 26.56
CA ILE A 10 7.28 -0.07 25.15
C ILE A 10 8.81 0.00 25.09
N PHE A 11 9.44 0.75 25.99
CA PHE A 11 10.90 0.83 26.09
C PHE A 11 11.57 -0.50 26.44
N THR A 12 10.89 -1.40 27.18
CA THR A 12 11.41 -2.75 27.46
C THR A 12 11.33 -3.70 26.28
N LEU A 13 10.62 -3.33 25.21
CA LEU A 13 10.48 -4.12 23.97
C LEU A 13 11.51 -3.73 22.90
N LEU A 14 12.24 -2.63 23.09
CA LEU A 14 13.28 -2.23 22.15
C LEU A 14 14.63 -2.88 22.49
N PRO A 15 15.43 -3.22 21.45
CA PRO A 15 16.81 -3.63 21.65
C PRO A 15 17.60 -2.52 22.37
N PRO A 16 18.49 -2.86 23.32
CA PRO A 16 19.36 -1.90 23.96
C PRO A 16 20.24 -1.21 22.90
N ASN A 17 20.38 0.11 22.98
CA ASN A 17 21.07 1.02 22.06
C ASN A 17 20.26 1.51 20.82
N MET A 18 18.96 1.33 20.78
CA MET A 18 18.15 1.89 19.69
C MET A 18 17.39 3.13 20.16
N ASP A 19 17.67 4.29 19.54
CA ASP A 19 16.95 5.54 19.80
C ASP A 19 15.52 5.43 19.29
N TRP A 20 14.54 5.48 20.18
CA TRP A 20 13.12 5.38 19.84
C TRP A 20 12.67 6.45 18.83
N ASP A 21 13.13 7.68 19.00
CA ASP A 21 12.74 8.80 18.15
C ASP A 21 13.18 8.59 16.69
N ARG A 22 14.36 8.02 16.49
CA ARG A 22 14.84 7.65 15.15
C ARG A 22 14.01 6.53 14.54
N VAL A 23 13.74 5.47 15.31
CA VAL A 23 12.94 4.33 14.84
C VAL A 23 11.52 4.77 14.47
N GLN A 24 10.89 5.58 15.31
CA GLN A 24 9.57 6.14 15.03
C GLN A 24 9.57 7.01 13.77
N GLY A 25 10.59 7.84 13.58
CA GLY A 25 10.76 8.63 12.36
C GLY A 25 10.83 7.75 11.11
N TRP A 26 11.68 6.72 11.12
CA TRP A 26 11.80 5.77 10.00
C TRP A 26 10.49 5.03 9.71
N ILE A 27 9.76 4.57 10.74
CA ILE A 27 8.46 3.91 10.60
C ILE A 27 7.46 4.88 9.97
N LEU A 28 7.34 6.10 10.46
CA LEU A 28 6.42 7.09 9.91
C LEU A 28 6.74 7.43 8.46
N TRP A 29 8.00 7.67 8.12
CA TRP A 29 8.41 7.94 6.74
C TRP A 29 8.15 6.76 5.81
N SER A 30 8.39 5.54 6.27
CA SER A 30 8.11 4.33 5.47
C SER A 30 6.63 4.07 5.21
N LEU A 31 5.74 4.63 6.02
CA LEU A 31 4.29 4.56 5.83
C LEU A 31 3.77 5.71 4.98
N THR A 32 4.20 6.95 5.28
CA THR A 32 3.65 8.16 4.65
C THR A 32 4.16 8.39 3.23
N ALA A 33 5.46 8.25 2.98
CA ALA A 33 6.03 8.51 1.67
C ALA A 33 5.49 7.57 0.58
N PRO A 34 5.46 6.23 0.77
CA PRO A 34 4.86 5.32 -0.20
C PRO A 34 3.36 5.56 -0.39
N ALA A 35 2.63 5.90 0.69
CA ALA A 35 1.20 6.20 0.60
C ALA A 35 0.95 7.41 -0.31
N PHE A 36 1.73 8.46 -0.15
CA PHE A 36 1.64 9.66 -0.96
C PHE A 36 1.99 9.39 -2.44
N VAL A 37 3.10 8.69 -2.68
CA VAL A 37 3.52 8.33 -4.05
C VAL A 37 2.48 7.45 -4.74
N CYS A 38 1.97 6.41 -4.06
CA CYS A 38 0.96 5.52 -4.61
C CYS A 38 -0.38 6.23 -4.85
N ALA A 39 -0.77 7.16 -3.97
CA ALA A 39 -1.97 7.99 -4.16
C ALA A 39 -1.85 8.88 -5.39
N ILE A 40 -0.72 9.55 -5.58
CA ILE A 40 -0.47 10.37 -6.78
C ILE A 40 -0.47 9.48 -8.04
N ALA A 41 0.24 8.35 -8.02
CA ALA A 41 0.29 7.44 -9.14
C ALA A 41 -1.11 6.92 -9.54
N PHE A 42 -1.96 6.61 -8.54
CA PHE A 42 -3.35 6.27 -8.77
C PHE A 42 -4.12 7.43 -9.40
N LEU A 43 -4.02 8.65 -8.85
CA LEU A 43 -4.75 9.81 -9.35
C LEU A 43 -4.35 10.15 -10.80
N CYS A 44 -3.06 10.08 -11.13
CA CYS A 44 -2.59 10.31 -12.50
C CYS A 44 -3.20 9.27 -13.47
N ARG A 45 -3.09 7.99 -13.14
CA ARG A 45 -3.64 6.92 -13.99
C ARG A 45 -5.17 6.95 -14.07
N TYR A 46 -5.82 7.23 -12.95
CA TYR A 46 -7.27 7.39 -12.92
C TYR A 46 -7.72 8.54 -13.82
N ARG A 47 -7.03 9.69 -13.74
CA ARG A 47 -7.33 10.86 -14.57
C ARG A 47 -7.12 10.56 -16.04
N GLU A 48 -6.01 9.96 -16.44
CA GLU A 48 -5.76 9.55 -17.83
C GLU A 48 -6.86 8.63 -18.35
N ALA A 49 -7.26 7.63 -17.55
CA ALA A 49 -8.33 6.71 -17.89
C ALA A 49 -9.70 7.40 -17.93
N TYR A 50 -9.94 8.35 -17.03
CA TYR A 50 -11.19 9.12 -16.98
C TYR A 50 -11.32 10.07 -18.17
N ASP A 51 -10.24 10.80 -18.51
CA ASP A 51 -10.23 11.73 -19.65
C ASP A 51 -10.46 10.99 -20.98
N ALA A 52 -10.03 9.71 -21.07
CA ALA A 52 -10.27 8.87 -22.23
C ALA A 52 -11.74 8.45 -22.42
N LEU A 53 -12.62 8.66 -21.45
CA LEU A 53 -14.06 8.36 -21.54
C LEU A 53 -14.85 9.46 -22.25
N TRP A 54 -14.23 10.64 -22.47
CA TRP A 54 -14.90 11.80 -23.01
C TRP A 54 -14.44 12.13 -24.42
N TYR A 55 -15.35 12.67 -25.23
CA TYR A 55 -14.97 13.21 -26.53
C TYR A 55 -13.95 14.34 -26.38
N ALA A 56 -13.01 14.39 -27.31
CA ALA A 56 -11.99 15.43 -27.32
C ALA A 56 -12.61 16.83 -27.34
N ALA A 57 -11.95 17.78 -26.68
CA ALA A 57 -12.45 19.15 -26.49
C ALA A 57 -12.74 19.92 -27.80
N TYR A 58 -12.16 19.49 -28.91
CA TYR A 58 -12.36 20.07 -30.27
C TYR A 58 -13.38 19.28 -31.11
N SER A 59 -14.01 18.24 -30.56
CA SER A 59 -15.10 17.52 -31.20
C SER A 59 -16.42 18.32 -31.10
N PRO A 60 -17.35 18.21 -32.08
CA PRO A 60 -18.68 18.80 -31.95
C PRO A 60 -19.49 18.19 -30.77
N HIS A 61 -19.07 17.03 -30.26
CA HIS A 61 -19.65 16.35 -29.10
C HIS A 61 -18.81 16.52 -27.83
N ALA A 62 -17.99 17.58 -27.75
CA ALA A 62 -17.14 17.85 -26.60
C ALA A 62 -17.96 17.89 -25.30
N GLY A 63 -17.54 17.11 -24.30
CA GLY A 63 -18.24 16.97 -23.03
C GLY A 63 -19.31 15.88 -22.98
N GLU A 64 -19.51 15.11 -24.06
CA GLU A 64 -20.34 13.89 -24.05
C GLU A 64 -19.47 12.66 -23.74
N LEU A 65 -20.06 11.65 -23.10
CA LEU A 65 -19.39 10.36 -22.83
C LEU A 65 -19.33 9.54 -24.12
N LEU A 66 -18.17 8.94 -24.39
CA LEU A 66 -18.07 7.89 -25.41
C LEU A 66 -18.81 6.65 -24.89
N GLY A 67 -19.91 6.28 -25.56
CA GLY A 67 -20.76 5.16 -25.17
C GLY A 67 -20.14 3.77 -25.37
N ASP A 68 -18.99 3.71 -26.04
CA ASP A 68 -18.28 2.51 -26.47
C ASP A 68 -16.98 2.24 -25.71
N VAL A 69 -16.57 3.16 -24.80
CA VAL A 69 -15.34 3.03 -24.04
C VAL A 69 -15.64 2.68 -22.59
N LEU A 70 -14.95 1.66 -22.09
CA LEU A 70 -15.02 1.26 -20.69
C LEU A 70 -13.82 1.80 -19.91
N MET A 71 -14.08 2.13 -18.64
CA MET A 71 -13.02 2.48 -17.68
C MET A 71 -12.03 1.33 -17.50
N GLN A 72 -10.76 1.65 -17.36
CA GLN A 72 -9.74 0.63 -17.07
C GLN A 72 -10.07 -0.14 -15.78
N PRO A 73 -9.78 -1.46 -15.75
CA PRO A 73 -9.97 -2.28 -14.55
C PRO A 73 -9.25 -1.68 -13.35
N PHE A 74 -9.88 -1.73 -12.19
CA PHE A 74 -9.32 -1.19 -10.94
C PHE A 74 -7.88 -1.65 -10.66
N ALA A 75 -7.59 -2.94 -10.92
CA ALA A 75 -6.27 -3.53 -10.69
C ALA A 75 -5.15 -2.81 -11.47
N VAL A 76 -5.44 -2.30 -12.68
CA VAL A 76 -4.48 -1.56 -13.50
C VAL A 76 -4.21 -0.17 -12.91
N CYS A 77 -5.26 0.49 -12.40
CA CYS A 77 -5.14 1.81 -11.79
C CYS A 77 -4.32 1.77 -10.50
N VAL A 78 -4.42 0.68 -9.71
CA VAL A 78 -3.73 0.52 -8.42
C VAL A 78 -2.48 -0.37 -8.48
N LEU A 79 -1.99 -0.68 -9.68
CA LEU A 79 -0.87 -1.63 -9.88
C LEU A 79 0.35 -1.29 -9.00
N TRP A 80 0.72 -0.02 -8.90
CA TRP A 80 1.83 0.42 -8.06
C TRP A 80 1.61 0.13 -6.58
N THR A 81 0.41 0.32 -6.07
CA THR A 81 0.06 0.01 -4.68
C THR A 81 0.16 -1.49 -4.42
N LEU A 82 -0.30 -2.32 -5.37
CA LEU A 82 -0.23 -3.78 -5.27
C LEU A 82 1.20 -4.33 -5.28
N ILE A 83 2.15 -3.62 -5.89
CA ILE A 83 3.56 -4.03 -5.93
C ILE A 83 4.33 -3.47 -4.73
N VAL A 84 4.20 -2.18 -4.44
CA VAL A 84 5.03 -1.46 -3.46
C VAL A 84 4.76 -1.95 -2.04
N TYR A 85 3.50 -2.14 -1.64
CA TYR A 85 3.19 -2.51 -0.25
C TYR A 85 3.63 -3.92 0.13
N PRO A 86 3.42 -4.99 -0.68
CA PRO A 86 4.00 -6.30 -0.38
C PRO A 86 5.52 -6.30 -0.36
N LEU A 87 6.16 -5.53 -1.25
CA LEU A 87 7.62 -5.40 -1.26
C LEU A 87 8.13 -4.73 0.03
N LEU A 88 7.50 -3.64 0.47
CA LEU A 88 7.83 -2.98 1.75
C LEU A 88 7.60 -3.90 2.95
N ALA A 89 6.52 -4.67 2.95
CA ALA A 89 6.25 -5.66 3.99
C ALA A 89 7.33 -6.75 4.03
N ALA A 90 7.77 -7.23 2.87
CA ALA A 90 8.89 -8.18 2.78
C ALA A 90 10.21 -7.59 3.30
N VAL A 91 10.51 -6.33 2.96
CA VAL A 91 11.69 -5.60 3.48
C VAL A 91 11.60 -5.43 5.00
N ALA A 92 10.44 -5.06 5.53
CA ALA A 92 10.22 -4.91 6.96
C ALA A 92 10.42 -6.24 7.71
N LEU A 93 9.98 -7.37 7.14
CA LEU A 93 10.25 -8.69 7.70
C LEU A 93 11.74 -9.08 7.58
N ALA A 94 12.40 -8.74 6.48
CA ALA A 94 13.82 -8.99 6.30
C ALA A 94 14.69 -8.25 7.34
N THR A 95 14.26 -7.06 7.78
CA THR A 95 14.96 -6.34 8.87
C THR A 95 14.96 -7.13 10.17
N ALA A 96 13.94 -7.94 10.45
CA ALA A 96 13.92 -8.81 11.61
C ALA A 96 15.04 -9.87 11.53
N ALA A 97 15.26 -10.46 10.35
CA ALA A 97 16.33 -11.44 10.15
C ALA A 97 17.72 -10.81 10.31
N VAL A 98 17.90 -9.59 9.78
CA VAL A 98 19.15 -8.83 9.93
C VAL A 98 19.40 -8.48 11.40
N LEU A 99 18.40 -7.96 12.11
CA LEU A 99 18.51 -7.68 13.54
C LEU A 99 18.83 -8.94 14.35
N TYR A 100 18.18 -10.04 14.02
CA TYR A 100 18.42 -11.32 14.67
C TYR A 100 19.86 -11.81 14.43
N SER A 101 20.35 -11.78 13.19
CA SER A 101 21.71 -12.19 12.86
C SER A 101 22.76 -11.28 13.48
N SER A 102 22.59 -9.96 13.45
CA SER A 102 23.52 -8.99 14.05
C SER A 102 23.63 -9.16 15.58
N TYR A 103 22.54 -9.56 16.23
CA TYR A 103 22.54 -9.85 17.66
C TYR A 103 23.35 -11.10 18.02
N TYR A 104 23.35 -12.11 17.13
CA TYR A 104 24.13 -13.34 17.33
C TYR A 104 25.61 -13.19 16.99
N GLN A 105 25.98 -12.22 16.17
CA GLN A 105 27.38 -11.96 15.79
C GLN A 105 28.14 -11.08 16.79
N GLY A 106 27.44 -10.32 17.62
CA GLY A 106 27.99 -9.49 18.69
C GLY A 106 28.40 -10.28 19.93
N SER A 107 29.58 -10.90 19.88
CA SER A 107 30.05 -11.96 20.79
C SER A 107 30.08 -11.63 22.30
N ARG A 108 30.08 -10.36 22.73
CA ARG A 108 30.15 -9.99 24.18
C ARG A 108 28.82 -9.99 24.91
N SER A 109 27.74 -9.71 24.26
CA SER A 109 26.40 -9.59 24.88
C SER A 109 25.74 -10.96 25.09
N ILE A 110 26.03 -11.95 24.24
CA ILE A 110 25.40 -13.28 24.24
C ILE A 110 25.78 -14.09 25.51
N TYR A 111 27.03 -13.99 25.97
CA TYR A 111 27.47 -14.71 27.16
C TYR A 111 26.78 -14.24 28.44
N LEU A 112 26.49 -12.94 28.56
CA LEU A 112 25.78 -12.38 29.70
C LEU A 112 24.28 -12.76 29.67
N MET A 113 23.66 -12.74 28.50
CA MET A 113 22.23 -13.08 28.36
C MET A 113 21.95 -14.60 28.42
N ARG A 114 22.91 -15.46 28.03
CA ARG A 114 22.78 -16.91 28.19
C ARG A 114 22.76 -17.35 29.65
N ARG A 115 23.28 -16.56 30.58
CA ARG A 115 23.26 -16.84 32.03
C ARG A 115 21.93 -16.49 32.68
N LEU A 116 21.07 -15.70 32.05
CA LEU A 116 19.73 -15.40 32.55
C LEU A 116 18.75 -16.46 32.05
N PRO A 117 18.08 -17.23 32.93
CA PRO A 117 17.15 -18.27 32.52
C PRO A 117 15.98 -17.81 31.66
N GLU A 118 15.60 -16.54 31.78
CA GLU A 118 14.53 -15.92 30.97
C GLU A 118 15.04 -15.19 29.70
N GLY A 119 16.36 -15.05 29.53
CA GLY A 119 16.97 -14.17 28.52
C GLY A 119 16.68 -14.56 27.06
N ARG A 120 16.53 -15.87 26.75
CA ARG A 120 16.27 -16.33 25.38
C ARG A 120 14.87 -15.99 24.90
N GLY A 121 13.87 -16.10 25.77
CA GLY A 121 12.47 -15.79 25.43
C GLY A 121 12.25 -14.30 25.27
N LEU A 122 12.84 -13.49 26.15
CA LEU A 122 12.78 -12.04 26.10
C LEU A 122 13.46 -11.48 24.82
N LEU A 123 14.65 -11.97 24.50
CA LEU A 123 15.40 -11.52 23.33
C LEU A 123 14.64 -11.82 22.02
N ARG A 124 14.12 -13.02 21.87
CA ARG A 124 13.32 -13.41 20.69
C ARG A 124 12.08 -12.50 20.57
N ARG A 125 11.40 -12.25 21.68
CA ARG A 125 10.22 -11.38 21.69
C ARG A 125 10.56 -9.94 21.32
N GLN A 126 11.65 -9.37 21.84
CA GLN A 126 12.09 -8.01 21.55
C GLN A 126 12.49 -7.81 20.09
N VAL A 127 13.23 -8.76 19.51
CA VAL A 127 13.69 -8.66 18.12
C VAL A 127 12.54 -8.76 17.11
N TRP A 128 11.52 -9.58 17.38
CA TRP A 128 10.43 -9.80 16.42
C TRP A 128 9.25 -8.84 16.57
N THR A 129 9.03 -8.28 17.76
CA THR A 129 7.83 -7.45 18.00
C THR A 129 7.79 -6.20 17.14
N VAL A 130 8.89 -5.45 17.05
CA VAL A 130 8.95 -4.19 16.29
C VAL A 130 8.78 -4.43 14.77
N PRO A 131 9.55 -5.32 14.12
CA PRO A 131 9.36 -5.60 12.69
C PRO A 131 7.98 -6.17 12.35
N VAL A 132 7.41 -7.03 13.19
CA VAL A 132 6.06 -7.58 12.95
C VAL A 132 5.00 -6.49 13.06
N CYS A 133 5.06 -5.64 14.09
CA CYS A 133 4.14 -4.51 14.22
C CYS A 133 4.29 -3.53 13.05
N TRP A 134 5.52 -3.28 12.61
CA TRP A 134 5.79 -2.44 11.45
C TRP A 134 5.22 -3.03 10.16
N THR A 135 5.45 -4.33 9.91
CA THR A 135 4.87 -5.04 8.77
C THR A 135 3.34 -4.97 8.77
N LEU A 136 2.71 -5.21 9.93
CA LEU A 136 1.26 -5.08 10.06
C LEU A 136 0.78 -3.64 9.77
N ALA A 137 1.49 -2.62 10.26
CA ALA A 137 1.17 -1.23 9.97
C ALA A 137 1.25 -0.92 8.46
N ILE A 138 2.27 -1.43 7.76
CA ILE A 138 2.41 -1.30 6.30
C ILE A 138 1.22 -1.94 5.59
N LEU A 139 0.86 -3.17 5.94
CA LEU A 139 -0.26 -3.89 5.32
C LEU A 139 -1.60 -3.19 5.56
N VAL A 140 -1.83 -2.71 6.79
CA VAL A 140 -3.06 -1.96 7.12
C VAL A 140 -3.11 -0.65 6.34
N THR A 141 -2.01 0.11 6.26
CA THR A 141 -1.95 1.35 5.48
C THR A 141 -2.21 1.08 3.99
N GLY A 142 -1.62 0.02 3.43
CA GLY A 142 -1.88 -0.40 2.06
C GLY A 142 -3.34 -0.79 1.81
N ALA A 143 -3.96 -1.54 2.73
CA ALA A 143 -5.35 -1.93 2.63
C ALA A 143 -6.30 -0.70 2.71
N VAL A 144 -6.02 0.23 3.62
CA VAL A 144 -6.80 1.49 3.73
C VAL A 144 -6.68 2.31 2.44
N LEU A 145 -5.46 2.45 1.90
CA LEU A 145 -5.22 3.17 0.65
C LEU A 145 -5.96 2.52 -0.52
N LEU A 146 -5.89 1.19 -0.64
CA LEU A 146 -6.63 0.44 -1.66
C LEU A 146 -8.14 0.64 -1.54
N GLY A 147 -8.67 0.64 -0.31
CA GLY A 147 -10.08 0.91 -0.03
C GLY A 147 -10.49 2.32 -0.46
N LEU A 148 -9.68 3.33 -0.15
CA LEU A 148 -9.92 4.72 -0.59
C LEU A 148 -9.86 4.85 -2.12
N CYS A 149 -8.87 4.26 -2.77
CA CYS A 149 -8.75 4.24 -4.23
C CYS A 149 -9.97 3.54 -4.87
N TRP A 150 -10.43 2.43 -4.26
CA TRP A 150 -11.62 1.72 -4.74
C TRP A 150 -12.89 2.57 -4.61
N LEU A 151 -13.06 3.30 -3.50
CA LEU A 151 -14.18 4.21 -3.33
C LEU A 151 -14.18 5.30 -4.41
N VAL A 152 -13.01 5.94 -4.66
CA VAL A 152 -12.90 6.95 -5.71
C VAL A 152 -13.24 6.33 -7.06
N TRP A 153 -12.62 5.19 -7.42
CA TRP A 153 -12.85 4.51 -8.68
C TRP A 153 -14.33 4.12 -8.87
N ARG A 154 -14.99 3.63 -7.81
CA ARG A 154 -16.38 3.15 -7.88
C ARG A 154 -17.39 4.28 -7.95
N PHE A 155 -17.19 5.38 -7.22
CA PHE A 155 -18.17 6.45 -7.09
C PHE A 155 -17.92 7.65 -8.01
N ALA A 156 -16.69 7.92 -8.39
CA ALA A 156 -16.37 9.02 -9.30
C ALA A 156 -16.46 8.62 -10.79
N THR A 157 -16.46 7.30 -11.11
CA THR A 157 -16.65 6.83 -12.49
C THR A 157 -18.14 6.73 -12.82
N PRO A 158 -18.58 7.23 -13.99
CA PRO A 158 -19.96 7.04 -14.45
C PRO A 158 -20.35 5.58 -14.51
N ALA A 159 -21.57 5.25 -14.05
CA ALA A 159 -22.02 3.86 -13.92
C ALA A 159 -22.04 3.11 -15.27
N GLU A 160 -22.27 3.84 -16.36
CA GLU A 160 -22.32 3.30 -17.73
C GLU A 160 -20.95 2.88 -18.26
N CYS A 161 -19.86 3.49 -17.76
CA CYS A 161 -18.48 3.21 -18.17
C CYS A 161 -17.77 2.21 -17.26
N LEU A 162 -18.40 1.77 -16.17
CA LEU A 162 -17.80 0.77 -15.30
C LEU A 162 -17.70 -0.59 -16.01
N PRO A 163 -16.61 -1.35 -15.84
CA PRO A 163 -16.44 -2.67 -16.44
C PRO A 163 -17.29 -3.72 -15.71
N THR A 164 -18.62 -3.54 -15.74
CA THR A 164 -19.59 -4.54 -15.32
C THR A 164 -19.83 -5.54 -16.43
N PRO A 165 -20.24 -6.81 -16.14
CA PRO A 165 -20.50 -7.80 -17.18
C PRO A 165 -21.54 -7.32 -18.19
N GLU A 166 -22.52 -6.53 -17.76
CA GLU A 166 -23.55 -5.95 -18.63
C GLU A 166 -22.97 -4.89 -19.59
N ASN A 167 -22.13 -4.00 -19.09
CA ASN A 167 -21.49 -2.96 -19.90
C ASN A 167 -20.46 -3.57 -20.87
N ILE A 168 -19.73 -4.60 -20.46
CA ILE A 168 -18.81 -5.34 -21.33
C ILE A 168 -19.59 -5.98 -22.47
N ALA A 169 -20.69 -6.68 -22.18
CA ALA A 169 -21.53 -7.30 -23.21
C ALA A 169 -22.12 -6.27 -24.18
N ARG A 170 -22.49 -5.08 -23.66
CA ARG A 170 -22.99 -3.97 -24.49
C ARG A 170 -21.92 -3.48 -25.48
N VAL A 171 -20.70 -3.24 -25.01
CA VAL A 171 -19.59 -2.77 -25.85
C VAL A 171 -19.17 -3.82 -26.86
N GLU A 172 -19.12 -5.10 -26.48
CA GLU A 172 -18.86 -6.19 -27.41
C GLU A 172 -19.95 -6.33 -28.48
N ALA A 173 -21.21 -6.09 -28.15
CA ALA A 173 -22.31 -6.09 -29.10
C ALA A 173 -22.18 -4.94 -30.10
N LEU A 174 -21.81 -3.77 -29.67
CA LEU A 174 -21.55 -2.60 -30.52
C LEU A 174 -20.37 -2.84 -31.46
N ASP A 175 -19.32 -3.48 -31.01
CA ASP A 175 -18.14 -3.84 -31.83
C ASP A 175 -18.53 -4.84 -32.96
N ARG A 176 -19.36 -5.84 -32.65
CA ARG A 176 -19.83 -6.83 -33.62
C ARG A 176 -20.75 -6.22 -34.68
N THR A 177 -21.47 -5.16 -34.38
CA THR A 177 -22.37 -4.50 -35.35
C THR A 177 -21.65 -3.59 -36.34
N GLY A 178 -20.31 -3.42 -36.18
CA GLY A 178 -19.49 -2.63 -37.12
C GLY A 178 -19.82 -1.13 -37.13
N LEU A 179 -20.58 -0.64 -36.13
CA LEU A 179 -20.91 0.78 -35.95
C LEU A 179 -19.71 1.59 -35.41
N TYR A 180 -18.51 1.00 -35.40
CA TYR A 180 -17.28 1.67 -35.08
C TYR A 180 -16.86 2.61 -36.19
N ILE A 181 -17.33 3.83 -36.18
CA ILE A 181 -16.64 4.91 -36.85
C ILE A 181 -15.58 5.41 -35.83
N ARG A 182 -14.38 4.81 -35.95
CA ARG A 182 -13.20 5.27 -35.25
C ARG A 182 -12.86 6.70 -35.70
N TYR A 183 -13.32 7.70 -35.01
CA TYR A 183 -12.73 9.03 -35.11
C TYR A 183 -11.40 9.02 -34.33
N GLN A 184 -10.30 8.75 -35.04
CA GLN A 184 -8.95 9.08 -34.60
C GLN A 184 -8.71 10.58 -34.76
#